data_6d0273be356391fab05b4337d1e79d0b
#
_entry.id   6d0273be356391fab05b4337d1e79d0b
#
_cell.length_a   1.000
_cell.length_b   1.000
_cell.length_c   1.000
_cell.angle_alpha   90.00
_cell.angle_beta   90.00
_cell.angle_gamma   90.00
#
_symmetry.space_group_name_H-M   'P 1'
#
loop_
_entity.id
_entity.type
_entity.pdbx_description
1 polymer ?
#
loop_
_entity_poly.entity_id
_entity_poly.type
_entity_poly.pdbx_seq_one_letter_code
_entity_poly.pdbx_strand_id
1 'polypeptide(L)'
;MTSEETPLLVDVASLTEARILIDHDHVYDRFTPWKKRGILTLVSCTGIIPFFVSGTFIPAIPQIARDLSTTPEMVGFTISLSIFGAAIGSMAMATYSGFCKFNTLPYNLERSNLLPHESQTEGAQSSSLASPSWRFVQSVGISGGMSLGAGIIGDIYKLEERGFAMGVFYGVSLLGPAIAPVTGGIATHYSSWRMLQWGFLIYGITLLISMALWLPETSQPGTLGAEKLSLQHLQNQNHPQRRRKWRWVWLNPFSCLGLLRSPNLLLVMLAGTAVLLTDFVLLVPLAYTIGAKYGITNEALIGAVFIPCGVGNVVGAPLAGFLSDRIILISRSKRSKPGLVGSEGGWYPEDRLRTTLIGAATCAPLSVLLAGLTIAYVPGRAGLVMCLGCLFLNGIGVDLVLCPSAAYNVDVVHKRSAEIMAANNGSRALLISLLVPFILPSITHFGVLATNAAAALIAWCGLGLLVLTIRYGEELRGWKDVGYSTVENN
;
A
#
# COMPACT_ATOMS: atom_id res chain seq x y z
N MET A 1 -37.19 -6.02 -55.62
CA MET A 1 -37.57 -5.97 -54.22
C MET A 1 -36.29 -6.07 -53.43
N THR A 2 -35.72 -4.94 -53.11
CA THR A 2 -34.37 -4.80 -52.47
C THR A 2 -34.56 -4.45 -51.03
N SER A 3 -33.85 -5.16 -50.20
CA SER A 3 -33.82 -5.14 -48.74
C SER A 3 -33.30 -3.79 -48.18
N GLU A 4 -34.19 -3.03 -47.58
CA GLU A 4 -33.89 -1.81 -46.84
C GLU A 4 -34.01 -1.96 -45.30
N GLU A 5 -33.78 -3.16 -44.76
CA GLU A 5 -33.98 -3.39 -43.31
C GLU A 5 -32.67 -3.44 -42.47
N THR A 6 -31.49 -3.28 -43.08
CA THR A 6 -30.22 -3.41 -42.35
C THR A 6 -29.69 -2.13 -41.65
N PRO A 7 -30.10 -0.89 -41.93
CA PRO A 7 -29.60 0.29 -41.24
C PRO A 7 -30.15 0.54 -39.83
N LEU A 8 -31.40 0.09 -39.56
CA LEU A 8 -32.09 0.41 -38.31
C LEU A 8 -31.56 -0.37 -37.08
N LEU A 9 -31.04 -1.57 -37.29
CA LEU A 9 -30.49 -2.38 -36.15
C LEU A 9 -29.12 -1.90 -35.69
N VAL A 10 -28.32 -1.34 -36.59
CA VAL A 10 -26.99 -0.77 -36.24
C VAL A 10 -27.17 0.52 -35.46
N ASP A 11 -28.19 1.33 -35.80
CA ASP A 11 -28.46 2.60 -35.14
C ASP A 11 -29.03 2.42 -33.70
N VAL A 12 -29.80 1.36 -33.46
CA VAL A 12 -30.36 1.05 -32.13
C VAL A 12 -29.26 0.53 -31.19
N ALA A 13 -28.31 -0.27 -31.67
CA ALA A 13 -27.17 -0.74 -30.86
C ALA A 13 -26.24 0.42 -30.49
N SER A 14 -25.90 1.29 -31.44
CA SER A 14 -25.07 2.47 -31.21
C SER A 14 -25.77 3.51 -30.30
N LEU A 15 -27.09 3.69 -30.43
CA LEU A 15 -27.87 4.54 -29.53
C LEU A 15 -27.99 3.95 -28.12
N THR A 16 -28.04 2.61 -28.00
CA THR A 16 -28.07 1.93 -26.70
C THR A 16 -26.70 2.02 -26.01
N GLU A 17 -25.60 1.84 -26.72
CA GLU A 17 -24.25 2.05 -26.21
C GLU A 17 -24.00 3.51 -25.84
N ALA A 18 -24.38 4.46 -26.69
CA ALA A 18 -24.29 5.88 -26.39
C ALA A 18 -25.16 6.28 -25.18
N ARG A 19 -26.33 5.68 -25.02
CA ARG A 19 -27.21 5.91 -23.85
C ARG A 19 -26.64 5.32 -22.58
N ILE A 20 -26.00 4.15 -22.63
CA ILE A 20 -25.27 3.54 -21.51
C ILE A 20 -24.06 4.38 -21.14
N LEU A 21 -23.31 4.90 -22.10
CA LEU A 21 -22.15 5.79 -21.87
C LEU A 21 -22.58 7.12 -21.26
N ILE A 22 -23.68 7.71 -21.72
CA ILE A 22 -24.22 8.97 -21.19
C ILE A 22 -24.75 8.77 -19.75
N ASP A 23 -25.35 7.63 -19.44
CA ASP A 23 -25.85 7.31 -18.10
C ASP A 23 -24.67 7.07 -17.12
N HIS A 24 -23.56 6.49 -17.57
CA HIS A 24 -22.35 6.33 -16.77
C HIS A 24 -21.66 7.66 -16.42
N ASP A 25 -21.67 8.64 -17.32
CA ASP A 25 -21.03 9.95 -17.07
C ASP A 25 -21.78 10.76 -15.99
N HIS A 26 -23.11 10.66 -15.94
CA HIS A 26 -23.92 11.34 -14.92
C HIS A 26 -23.65 10.85 -13.48
N VAL A 27 -23.15 9.65 -13.30
CA VAL A 27 -22.81 9.11 -11.95
C VAL A 27 -21.63 9.87 -11.33
N TYR A 28 -20.65 10.26 -12.14
CA TYR A 28 -19.48 11.01 -11.66
C TYR A 28 -19.76 12.50 -11.44
N ASP A 29 -20.82 13.06 -12.04
CA ASP A 29 -21.21 14.46 -11.89
C ASP A 29 -22.06 14.70 -10.62
N ARG A 30 -22.30 13.67 -9.78
CA ARG A 30 -23.00 13.77 -8.48
C ARG A 30 -22.39 14.78 -7.53
N PHE A 31 -21.06 14.98 -7.60
CA PHE A 31 -20.34 15.86 -6.70
C PHE A 31 -19.73 17.05 -7.42
N THR A 32 -19.92 18.24 -6.87
CA THR A 32 -19.26 19.44 -7.39
C THR A 32 -17.73 19.32 -7.28
N PRO A 33 -16.95 20.00 -8.14
CA PRO A 33 -15.49 19.92 -8.11
C PRO A 33 -14.88 20.25 -6.73
N TRP A 34 -15.46 21.19 -6.00
CA TRP A 34 -15.04 21.55 -4.65
C TRP A 34 -15.28 20.43 -3.63
N LYS A 35 -16.43 19.75 -3.72
CA LYS A 35 -16.73 18.58 -2.89
C LYS A 35 -15.78 17.43 -3.19
N LYS A 36 -15.48 17.15 -4.47
CA LYS A 36 -14.49 16.14 -4.86
C LYS A 36 -13.11 16.42 -4.26
N ARG A 37 -12.64 17.68 -4.34
CA ARG A 37 -11.36 18.08 -3.73
C ARG A 37 -11.37 17.95 -2.21
N GLY A 38 -12.46 18.36 -1.55
CA GLY A 38 -12.61 18.19 -0.10
C GLY A 38 -12.58 16.73 0.34
N ILE A 39 -13.30 15.85 -0.37
CA ILE A 39 -13.27 14.40 -0.13
C ILE A 39 -11.85 13.85 -0.35
N LEU A 40 -11.19 14.25 -1.46
CA LEU A 40 -9.82 13.83 -1.75
C LEU A 40 -8.85 14.22 -0.63
N THR A 41 -8.92 15.46 -0.14
CA THR A 41 -8.09 15.92 0.98
C THR A 41 -8.35 15.11 2.25
N LEU A 42 -9.61 14.91 2.61
CA LEU A 42 -10.01 14.15 3.80
C LEU A 42 -9.50 12.71 3.73
N VAL A 43 -9.70 12.06 2.59
CA VAL A 43 -9.27 10.67 2.36
C VAL A 43 -7.73 10.56 2.33
N SER A 44 -7.03 11.56 1.78
CA SER A 44 -5.56 11.60 1.79
C SER A 44 -5.01 11.74 3.23
N CYS A 45 -5.68 12.52 4.08
CA CYS A 45 -5.34 12.61 5.51
C CYS A 45 -5.54 11.26 6.24
N THR A 46 -6.51 10.44 5.87
CA THR A 46 -6.64 9.09 6.43
C THR A 46 -5.57 8.13 5.91
N GLY A 47 -5.15 8.28 4.66
CA GLY A 47 -4.12 7.47 4.03
C GLY A 47 -2.72 7.61 4.65
N ILE A 48 -2.41 8.76 5.27
CA ILE A 48 -1.11 9.00 5.91
C ILE A 48 -0.97 8.27 7.25
N ILE A 49 -2.08 8.01 7.98
CA ILE A 49 -2.07 7.49 9.36
C ILE A 49 -1.29 6.18 9.51
N PRO A 50 -1.53 5.14 8.71
CA PRO A 50 -0.86 3.85 8.87
C PRO A 50 0.67 3.98 8.85
N PHE A 51 1.17 4.79 7.94
CA PHE A 51 2.61 5.05 7.79
C PHE A 51 3.14 5.92 8.92
N PHE A 52 2.35 6.91 9.35
CA PHE A 52 2.75 7.82 10.41
C PHE A 52 2.87 7.08 11.74
N VAL A 53 1.86 6.30 12.12
CA VAL A 53 1.86 5.50 13.36
C VAL A 53 2.98 4.46 13.38
N SER A 54 3.27 3.83 12.24
CA SER A 54 4.36 2.86 12.14
C SER A 54 5.74 3.52 12.18
N GLY A 55 5.92 4.60 11.43
CA GLY A 55 7.22 5.27 11.28
C GLY A 55 7.70 6.00 12.54
N THR A 56 6.80 6.61 13.31
CA THR A 56 7.16 7.33 14.54
C THR A 56 7.70 6.41 15.65
N PHE A 57 7.35 5.13 15.59
CA PHE A 57 7.74 4.16 16.62
C PHE A 57 9.19 3.71 16.49
N ILE A 58 9.75 3.70 15.28
CA ILE A 58 11.09 3.15 15.01
C ILE A 58 12.19 3.92 15.75
N PRO A 59 12.29 5.26 15.70
CA PRO A 59 13.32 5.99 16.45
C PRO A 59 13.09 5.95 17.97
N ALA A 60 11.88 5.64 18.42
CA ALA A 60 11.54 5.48 19.82
C ALA A 60 11.94 4.13 20.44
N ILE A 61 12.35 3.14 19.62
CA ILE A 61 12.70 1.78 20.09
C ILE A 61 13.65 1.80 21.31
N PRO A 62 14.77 2.56 21.33
CA PRO A 62 15.68 2.56 22.46
C PRO A 62 15.05 3.12 23.75
N GLN A 63 14.19 4.15 23.64
CA GLN A 63 13.49 4.71 24.79
C GLN A 63 12.43 3.74 25.32
N ILE A 64 11.63 3.16 24.45
CA ILE A 64 10.60 2.18 24.83
C ILE A 64 11.20 0.96 25.49
N ALA A 65 12.33 0.45 24.98
CA ALA A 65 13.02 -0.69 25.58
C ALA A 65 13.50 -0.37 27.00
N ARG A 66 14.00 0.83 27.23
CA ARG A 66 14.40 1.31 28.56
C ARG A 66 13.21 1.49 29.51
N ASP A 67 12.15 2.18 29.04
CA ASP A 67 10.96 2.50 29.86
C ASP A 67 10.18 1.25 30.29
N LEU A 68 10.12 0.24 29.40
CA LEU A 68 9.42 -1.02 29.66
C LEU A 68 10.34 -2.11 30.24
N SER A 69 11.61 -1.79 30.51
CA SER A 69 12.62 -2.75 31.00
C SER A 69 12.66 -4.03 30.17
N THR A 70 12.60 -3.89 28.84
CA THR A 70 12.57 -4.99 27.87
C THR A 70 13.75 -4.93 26.92
N THR A 71 13.91 -5.97 26.10
CA THR A 71 15.00 -6.01 25.12
C THR A 71 14.56 -5.33 23.80
N PRO A 72 15.52 -4.79 23.01
CA PRO A 72 15.23 -4.24 21.68
C PRO A 72 14.56 -5.23 20.73
N GLU A 73 14.86 -6.53 20.88
CA GLU A 73 14.27 -7.59 20.08
C GLU A 73 12.75 -7.72 20.35
N MET A 74 12.33 -7.58 21.61
CA MET A 74 10.90 -7.58 21.99
C MET A 74 10.17 -6.36 21.42
N VAL A 75 10.81 -5.21 21.38
CA VAL A 75 10.24 -4.02 20.71
C VAL A 75 10.16 -4.24 19.20
N GLY A 76 11.18 -4.87 18.61
CA GLY A 76 11.17 -5.30 17.20
C GLY A 76 10.01 -6.26 16.89
N PHE A 77 9.73 -7.21 17.79
CA PHE A 77 8.57 -8.10 17.68
C PHE A 77 7.24 -7.33 17.73
N THR A 78 7.15 -6.28 18.53
CA THR A 78 5.96 -5.41 18.58
C THR A 78 5.73 -4.68 17.25
N ILE A 79 6.79 -4.24 16.57
CA ILE A 79 6.70 -3.65 15.22
C ILE A 79 6.19 -4.71 14.24
N SER A 80 6.74 -5.91 14.29
CA SER A 80 6.30 -7.02 13.46
C SER A 80 4.81 -7.32 13.64
N LEU A 81 4.34 -7.39 14.88
CA LEU A 81 2.94 -7.63 15.19
C LEU A 81 2.03 -6.49 14.70
N SER A 82 2.52 -5.25 14.70
CA SER A 82 1.83 -4.10 14.11
C SER A 82 1.69 -4.23 12.58
N ILE A 83 2.76 -4.64 11.89
CA ILE A 83 2.73 -4.89 10.44
C ILE A 83 1.77 -6.04 10.11
N PHE A 84 1.78 -7.10 10.90
CA PHE A 84 0.85 -8.23 10.79
C PHE A 84 -0.60 -7.79 10.98
N GLY A 85 -0.89 -6.97 11.99
CA GLY A 85 -2.21 -6.39 12.21
C GLY A 85 -2.67 -5.52 11.03
N ALA A 86 -1.79 -4.68 10.51
CA ALA A 86 -2.08 -3.86 9.34
C ALA A 86 -2.38 -4.69 8.09
N ALA A 87 -1.70 -5.82 7.89
CA ALA A 87 -1.96 -6.74 6.80
C ALA A 87 -3.37 -7.34 6.87
N ILE A 88 -3.75 -7.89 8.03
CA ILE A 88 -5.08 -8.46 8.25
C ILE A 88 -6.16 -7.38 8.09
N GLY A 89 -5.96 -6.22 8.71
CA GLY A 89 -6.90 -5.12 8.65
C GLY A 89 -7.15 -4.62 7.23
N SER A 90 -6.09 -4.45 6.42
CA SER A 90 -6.21 -4.00 5.04
C SER A 90 -6.98 -4.99 4.16
N MET A 91 -6.73 -6.29 4.31
CA MET A 91 -7.46 -7.34 3.59
C MET A 91 -8.93 -7.40 4.00
N ALA A 92 -9.21 -7.35 5.29
CA ALA A 92 -10.57 -7.35 5.81
C ALA A 92 -11.35 -6.14 5.29
N MET A 93 -10.77 -4.95 5.40
CA MET A 93 -11.43 -3.71 4.98
C MET A 93 -11.68 -3.65 3.48
N ALA A 94 -10.77 -4.11 2.64
CA ALA A 94 -10.98 -4.19 1.20
C ALA A 94 -12.15 -5.13 0.85
N THR A 95 -12.28 -6.27 1.54
CA THR A 95 -13.38 -7.21 1.33
C THR A 95 -14.73 -6.62 1.76
N TYR A 96 -14.76 -5.97 2.92
CA TYR A 96 -16.00 -5.36 3.43
C TYR A 96 -16.39 -4.09 2.66
N SER A 97 -15.43 -3.34 2.11
CA SER A 97 -15.72 -2.12 1.33
C SER A 97 -16.50 -2.40 0.05
N GLY A 98 -16.26 -3.55 -0.61
CA GLY A 98 -17.05 -3.99 -1.77
C GLY A 98 -18.45 -4.49 -1.42
N PHE A 99 -18.71 -4.76 -0.14
CA PHE A 99 -20.00 -5.33 0.31
C PHE A 99 -20.89 -4.33 1.03
N CYS A 100 -20.35 -3.50 1.91
CA CYS A 100 -21.08 -2.56 2.76
C CYS A 100 -20.93 -1.11 2.28
N LYS A 101 -21.89 -0.24 2.66
CA LYS A 101 -21.82 1.19 2.39
C LYS A 101 -20.63 1.83 3.11
N PHE A 102 -19.95 2.75 2.44
CA PHE A 102 -18.77 3.45 2.98
C PHE A 102 -19.04 4.21 4.29
N ASN A 103 -20.21 4.80 4.45
CA ASN A 103 -20.57 5.54 5.67
C ASN A 103 -20.55 4.71 6.97
N THR A 104 -20.64 3.38 6.86
CA THR A 104 -20.64 2.50 8.05
C THR A 104 -19.25 1.95 8.37
N LEU A 105 -18.34 1.90 7.39
CA LEU A 105 -17.00 1.34 7.56
C LEU A 105 -16.03 2.27 8.32
N PRO A 106 -15.89 3.58 7.97
CA PRO A 106 -14.97 4.48 8.67
C PRO A 106 -15.29 4.59 10.15
N TYR A 107 -16.57 4.63 10.51
CA TYR A 107 -17.03 4.71 11.90
C TYR A 107 -16.54 3.53 12.76
N ASN A 108 -16.48 2.34 12.20
CA ASN A 108 -15.98 1.15 12.90
C ASN A 108 -14.45 1.08 12.93
N LEU A 109 -13.79 1.66 11.94
CA LEU A 109 -12.33 1.67 11.81
C LEU A 109 -11.66 2.56 12.84
N GLU A 110 -12.12 3.80 12.95
CA GLU A 110 -11.51 4.78 13.85
C GLU A 110 -11.86 4.53 15.30
N ARG A 111 -12.97 3.84 15.58
CA ARG A 111 -13.28 3.37 16.94
C ARG A 111 -12.16 2.49 17.50
N SER A 112 -11.44 1.74 16.67
CA SER A 112 -10.28 0.96 17.11
C SER A 112 -9.06 1.82 17.46
N ASN A 113 -8.97 3.06 16.92
CA ASN A 113 -7.96 4.03 17.33
C ASN A 113 -8.25 4.62 18.72
N LEU A 114 -9.52 4.56 19.16
CA LEU A 114 -9.95 5.06 20.47
C LEU A 114 -9.73 4.07 21.61
N LEU A 115 -9.52 2.77 21.29
CA LEU A 115 -9.40 1.72 22.30
C LEU A 115 -8.09 1.67 23.11
N PRO A 116 -6.95 2.25 22.70
CA PRO A 116 -5.67 1.94 23.35
C PRO A 116 -5.38 2.70 24.65
N HIS A 117 -6.23 3.63 25.09
CA HIS A 117 -5.79 4.59 26.13
C HIS A 117 -5.98 4.13 27.57
N GLU A 118 -6.87 3.17 27.83
CA GLU A 118 -7.15 2.73 29.23
C GLU A 118 -6.01 1.95 29.87
N SER A 119 -5.11 1.35 29.10
CA SER A 119 -4.01 0.53 29.66
C SER A 119 -2.74 1.31 30.02
N GLN A 120 -2.69 2.62 29.76
CA GLN A 120 -1.52 3.47 30.08
C GLN A 120 -1.68 4.29 31.37
N THR A 121 -2.78 4.15 32.08
CA THR A 121 -2.91 4.71 33.42
C THR A 121 -2.00 3.99 34.41
N GLU A 122 -1.37 4.74 35.26
CA GLU A 122 -0.25 4.57 36.17
C GLU A 122 -0.19 3.30 37.07
N GLY A 123 -0.96 2.25 36.78
CA GLY A 123 -0.99 1.03 37.61
C GLY A 123 -0.55 -0.25 36.94
N ALA A 124 -0.35 -0.26 35.62
CA ALA A 124 -0.02 -1.49 34.90
C ALA A 124 1.52 -1.64 34.71
N GLN A 125 2.25 -1.82 35.78
CA GLN A 125 3.56 -2.51 35.77
C GLN A 125 3.43 -4.00 35.37
N SER A 126 2.24 -4.43 34.97
CA SER A 126 1.97 -5.84 34.66
C SER A 126 1.88 -6.03 33.14
N SER A 127 2.93 -6.60 32.66
CA SER A 127 3.12 -7.38 31.45
C SER A 127 3.60 -6.59 30.20
N SER A 128 4.86 -6.85 29.86
CA SER A 128 5.48 -6.62 28.55
C SER A 128 4.63 -7.13 27.36
N LEU A 129 3.65 -7.98 27.61
CA LEU A 129 2.71 -8.57 26.63
C LEU A 129 1.49 -7.68 26.31
N ALA A 130 1.11 -6.73 27.15
CA ALA A 130 -0.03 -5.85 26.89
C ALA A 130 0.26 -4.84 25.76
N SER A 131 1.48 -4.31 25.68
CA SER A 131 1.89 -3.35 24.66
C SER A 131 1.79 -3.90 23.22
N PRO A 132 2.29 -5.13 22.89
CA PRO A 132 2.14 -5.73 21.57
C PRO A 132 0.69 -5.94 21.16
N SER A 133 -0.18 -6.39 22.07
CA SER A 133 -1.59 -6.67 21.76
C SER A 133 -2.36 -5.40 21.37
N TRP A 134 -2.14 -4.29 22.09
CA TRP A 134 -2.76 -3.01 21.75
C TRP A 134 -2.27 -2.43 20.43
N ARG A 135 -0.97 -2.58 20.14
CA ARG A 135 -0.39 -2.18 18.85
C ARG A 135 -0.98 -2.98 17.69
N PHE A 136 -1.24 -4.25 17.89
CA PHE A 136 -1.92 -5.10 16.91
C PHE A 136 -3.33 -4.55 16.60
N VAL A 137 -4.16 -4.33 17.62
CA VAL A 137 -5.52 -3.81 17.46
C VAL A 137 -5.52 -2.44 16.80
N GLN A 138 -4.64 -1.54 17.24
CA GLN A 138 -4.46 -0.22 16.62
C GLN A 138 -4.13 -0.34 15.13
N SER A 139 -3.18 -1.22 14.77
CA SER A 139 -2.76 -1.41 13.38
C SER A 139 -3.84 -2.01 12.49
N VAL A 140 -4.64 -2.94 13.00
CA VAL A 140 -5.83 -3.46 12.31
C VAL A 140 -6.80 -2.32 11.99
N GLY A 141 -7.03 -1.42 12.95
CA GLY A 141 -7.98 -0.32 12.78
C GLY A 141 -7.55 0.71 11.74
N ILE A 142 -6.29 1.15 11.78
CA ILE A 142 -5.79 2.23 10.89
C ILE A 142 -5.52 1.77 9.45
N SER A 143 -5.31 0.49 9.22
CA SER A 143 -4.88 -0.04 7.91
C SER A 143 -5.91 0.14 6.79
N GLY A 144 -7.18 0.34 7.12
CA GLY A 144 -8.25 0.56 6.16
C GLY A 144 -8.14 1.86 5.36
N GLY A 145 -7.47 2.89 5.90
CA GLY A 145 -7.37 4.20 5.26
C GLY A 145 -6.83 4.16 3.83
N MET A 146 -5.82 3.32 3.57
CA MET A 146 -5.25 3.16 2.23
C MET A 146 -6.19 2.43 1.26
N SER A 147 -6.83 1.36 1.70
CA SER A 147 -7.71 0.55 0.84
C SER A 147 -9.01 1.27 0.52
N LEU A 148 -9.63 1.89 1.52
CA LEU A 148 -10.86 2.64 1.38
C LEU A 148 -10.66 3.92 0.59
N GLY A 149 -9.54 4.62 0.82
CA GLY A 149 -9.21 5.85 0.13
C GLY A 149 -9.12 5.67 -1.38
N ALA A 150 -8.42 4.66 -1.82
CA ALA A 150 -8.32 4.32 -3.24
C ALA A 150 -9.69 3.95 -3.84
N GLY A 151 -10.55 3.22 -3.09
CA GLY A 151 -11.92 2.89 -3.51
C GLY A 151 -12.78 4.13 -3.69
N ILE A 152 -12.80 5.04 -2.70
CA ILE A 152 -13.56 6.30 -2.76
C ILE A 152 -13.16 7.14 -3.96
N ILE A 153 -11.85 7.27 -4.24
CA ILE A 153 -11.36 8.00 -5.42
C ILE A 153 -11.86 7.35 -6.71
N GLY A 154 -11.83 6.01 -6.77
CA GLY A 154 -12.39 5.24 -7.88
C GLY A 154 -13.86 5.52 -8.15
N ASP A 155 -14.65 5.75 -7.09
CA ASP A 155 -16.09 5.98 -7.18
C ASP A 155 -16.48 7.40 -7.61
N ILE A 156 -15.65 8.42 -7.28
CA ILE A 156 -16.00 9.84 -7.48
C ILE A 156 -15.31 10.51 -8.68
N TYR A 157 -14.19 9.96 -9.18
CA TYR A 157 -13.43 10.53 -10.29
C TYR A 157 -13.58 9.71 -11.57
N LYS A 158 -13.80 10.41 -12.70
CA LYS A 158 -13.77 9.81 -14.04
C LYS A 158 -12.40 9.19 -14.32
N LEU A 159 -12.34 8.21 -15.22
CA LEU A 159 -11.10 7.49 -15.52
C LEU A 159 -9.94 8.42 -15.90
N GLU A 160 -10.24 9.49 -16.63
CA GLU A 160 -9.29 10.51 -17.10
C GLU A 160 -8.71 11.37 -15.98
N GLU A 161 -9.51 11.67 -14.94
CA GLU A 161 -9.11 12.49 -13.78
C GLU A 161 -8.58 11.65 -12.62
N ARG A 162 -8.90 10.34 -12.61
CA ARG A 162 -8.59 9.40 -11.53
C ARG A 162 -7.09 9.28 -11.28
N GLY A 163 -6.28 9.29 -12.34
CA GLY A 163 -4.82 9.20 -12.24
C GLY A 163 -4.23 10.33 -11.41
N PHE A 164 -4.67 11.56 -11.64
CA PHE A 164 -4.23 12.72 -10.87
C PHE A 164 -4.67 12.64 -9.39
N ALA A 165 -5.94 12.28 -9.16
CA ALA A 165 -6.48 12.15 -7.80
C ALA A 165 -5.78 11.04 -6.99
N MET A 166 -5.51 9.89 -7.62
CA MET A 166 -4.71 8.81 -7.03
C MET A 166 -3.27 9.26 -6.76
N GLY A 167 -2.67 10.00 -7.69
CA GLY A 167 -1.33 10.57 -7.50
C GLY A 167 -1.23 11.49 -6.28
N VAL A 168 -2.23 12.37 -6.07
CA VAL A 168 -2.32 13.23 -4.89
C VAL A 168 -2.48 12.39 -3.62
N PHE A 169 -3.38 11.41 -3.62
CA PHE A 169 -3.65 10.54 -2.48
C PHE A 169 -2.39 9.76 -2.06
N TYR A 170 -1.73 9.09 -2.99
CA TYR A 170 -0.50 8.35 -2.70
C TYR A 170 0.66 9.28 -2.35
N GLY A 171 0.78 10.43 -3.01
CA GLY A 171 1.80 11.43 -2.71
C GLY A 171 1.71 11.93 -1.26
N VAL A 172 0.50 12.25 -0.79
CA VAL A 172 0.28 12.62 0.63
C VAL A 172 0.56 11.45 1.56
N SER A 173 0.14 10.24 1.21
CA SER A 173 0.39 9.04 2.03
C SER A 173 1.87 8.73 2.18
N LEU A 174 2.67 8.91 1.12
CA LEU A 174 4.13 8.70 1.13
C LEU A 174 4.90 9.77 1.92
N LEU A 175 4.30 10.91 2.25
CA LEU A 175 4.88 11.85 3.23
C LEU A 175 4.94 11.25 4.63
N GLY A 176 4.08 10.27 4.95
CA GLY A 176 4.07 9.58 6.24
C GLY A 176 5.43 8.99 6.61
N PRO A 177 5.99 8.06 5.82
CA PRO A 177 7.31 7.48 6.08
C PRO A 177 8.46 8.50 6.16
N ALA A 178 8.34 9.63 5.45
CA ALA A 178 9.36 10.67 5.47
C ALA A 178 9.33 11.50 6.76
N ILE A 179 8.14 11.90 7.22
CA ILE A 179 7.96 12.83 8.33
C ILE A 179 7.83 12.10 9.68
N ALA A 180 7.24 10.91 9.68
CA ALA A 180 6.94 10.17 10.90
C ALA A 180 8.16 9.89 11.78
N PRO A 181 9.30 9.38 11.28
CA PRO A 181 10.46 9.15 12.14
C PRO A 181 11.04 10.42 12.72
N VAL A 182 10.96 11.53 11.99
CA VAL A 182 11.44 12.84 12.47
C VAL A 182 10.59 13.30 13.64
N THR A 183 9.27 13.29 13.47
CA THR A 183 8.34 13.67 14.55
C THR A 183 8.43 12.71 15.73
N GLY A 184 8.62 11.41 15.46
CA GLY A 184 8.87 10.39 16.47
C GLY A 184 10.13 10.67 17.27
N GLY A 185 11.25 10.95 16.61
CA GLY A 185 12.52 11.27 17.26
C GLY A 185 12.48 12.57 18.06
N ILE A 186 11.85 13.62 17.52
CA ILE A 186 11.67 14.90 18.24
C ILE A 186 10.82 14.69 19.50
N ALA A 187 9.69 14.03 19.38
CA ALA A 187 8.80 13.81 20.50
C ALA A 187 9.42 12.94 21.59
N THR A 188 10.16 11.90 21.24
CA THR A 188 10.90 11.05 22.20
C THR A 188 12.03 11.80 22.89
N HIS A 189 12.72 12.69 22.19
CA HIS A 189 13.82 13.45 22.76
C HIS A 189 13.34 14.55 23.73
N TYR A 190 12.34 15.34 23.33
CA TYR A 190 11.87 16.51 24.12
C TYR A 190 10.73 16.19 25.10
N SER A 191 10.05 15.04 24.94
CA SER A 191 8.93 14.68 25.76
C SER A 191 8.90 13.18 26.05
N SER A 192 7.96 12.43 25.46
CA SER A 192 7.81 11.00 25.64
C SER A 192 7.09 10.39 24.44
N TRP A 193 7.41 9.14 24.12
CA TRP A 193 6.66 8.37 23.13
C TRP A 193 5.15 8.28 23.45
N ARG A 194 4.77 8.44 24.72
CA ARG A 194 3.35 8.47 25.15
C ARG A 194 2.62 9.69 24.63
N MET A 195 3.29 10.85 24.52
CA MET A 195 2.69 12.07 23.95
C MET A 195 2.30 11.88 22.46
N LEU A 196 3.07 11.09 21.72
CA LEU A 196 2.70 10.72 20.34
C LEU A 196 1.38 9.95 20.29
N GLN A 197 1.16 9.03 21.22
CA GLN A 197 -0.09 8.25 21.26
C GLN A 197 -1.30 9.16 21.54
N TRP A 198 -1.17 10.15 22.45
CA TRP A 198 -2.20 11.17 22.65
C TRP A 198 -2.44 12.00 21.39
N GLY A 199 -1.38 12.38 20.70
CA GLY A 199 -1.48 13.09 19.42
C GLY A 199 -2.25 12.29 18.37
N PHE A 200 -1.98 10.98 18.25
CA PHE A 200 -2.72 10.11 17.35
C PHE A 200 -4.19 9.94 17.74
N LEU A 201 -4.48 9.87 19.03
CA LEU A 201 -5.85 9.82 19.52
C LEU A 201 -6.64 11.06 19.12
N ILE A 202 -6.09 12.26 19.37
CA ILE A 202 -6.73 13.54 19.01
C ILE A 202 -6.90 13.62 17.48
N TYR A 203 -5.87 13.26 16.72
CA TYR A 203 -5.91 13.26 15.27
C TYR A 203 -6.96 12.28 14.73
N GLY A 204 -7.03 11.05 15.27
CA GLY A 204 -8.03 10.05 14.89
C GLY A 204 -9.46 10.50 15.19
N ILE A 205 -9.70 11.07 16.39
CA ILE A 205 -11.02 11.63 16.75
C ILE A 205 -11.42 12.76 15.78
N THR A 206 -10.48 13.65 15.47
CA THR A 206 -10.73 14.77 14.55
C THR A 206 -11.10 14.26 13.15
N LEU A 207 -10.37 13.26 12.65
CA LEU A 207 -10.69 12.64 11.36
C LEU A 207 -12.03 11.91 11.39
N LEU A 208 -12.32 11.16 12.45
CA LEU A 208 -13.61 10.48 12.61
C LEU A 208 -14.78 11.46 12.52
N ILE A 209 -14.71 12.55 13.28
CA ILE A 209 -15.73 13.60 13.26
C ILE A 209 -15.82 14.22 11.85
N SER A 210 -14.67 14.53 11.23
CA SER A 210 -14.63 15.12 9.91
C SER A 210 -15.24 14.19 8.85
N MET A 211 -14.93 12.88 8.90
CA MET A 211 -15.51 11.88 7.99
C MET A 211 -17.03 11.74 8.23
N ALA A 212 -17.47 11.69 9.49
CA ALA A 212 -18.89 11.57 9.82
C ALA A 212 -19.72 12.77 9.33
N LEU A 213 -19.14 13.98 9.36
CA LEU A 213 -19.83 15.20 8.96
C LEU A 213 -19.76 15.50 7.46
N TRP A 214 -18.61 15.21 6.83
CA TRP A 214 -18.31 15.71 5.47
C TRP A 214 -18.19 14.64 4.40
N LEU A 215 -18.03 13.36 4.76
CA LEU A 215 -17.96 12.28 3.79
C LEU A 215 -19.36 11.81 3.42
N PRO A 216 -19.88 12.14 2.22
CA PRO A 216 -21.14 11.60 1.72
C PRO A 216 -20.99 10.13 1.32
N GLU A 217 -22.10 9.43 1.09
CA GLU A 217 -22.06 8.10 0.48
C GLU A 217 -21.54 8.20 -0.95
N THR A 218 -20.38 7.59 -1.20
CA THR A 218 -19.68 7.65 -2.50
C THR A 218 -19.94 6.46 -3.38
N SER A 219 -20.36 5.32 -2.81
CA SER A 219 -20.62 4.11 -3.57
C SER A 219 -21.70 4.31 -4.65
N GLN A 220 -21.49 3.69 -5.79
CA GLN A 220 -22.43 3.74 -6.89
C GLN A 220 -23.65 2.83 -6.59
N PRO A 221 -24.88 3.25 -6.87
CA PRO A 221 -26.07 2.43 -6.67
C PRO A 221 -25.99 1.11 -7.46
N GLY A 222 -26.31 -0.02 -6.81
CA GLY A 222 -26.29 -1.33 -7.45
C GLY A 222 -24.93 -2.03 -7.54
N THR A 223 -23.84 -1.38 -7.14
CA THR A 223 -22.50 -2.00 -7.18
C THR A 223 -22.18 -2.81 -5.93
N LEU A 224 -22.75 -2.46 -4.79
CA LEU A 224 -22.48 -3.10 -3.51
C LEU A 224 -23.03 -4.54 -3.45
N GLY A 225 -22.21 -5.45 -2.89
CA GLY A 225 -22.62 -6.86 -2.70
C GLY A 225 -23.90 -7.01 -1.88
N ALA A 226 -24.12 -6.15 -0.88
CA ALA A 226 -25.35 -6.13 -0.08
C ALA A 226 -26.58 -5.73 -0.90
N GLU A 227 -26.45 -4.83 -1.87
CA GLU A 227 -27.55 -4.44 -2.77
C GLU A 227 -27.85 -5.54 -3.79
N LYS A 228 -26.81 -6.16 -4.37
CA LYS A 228 -26.97 -7.31 -5.29
C LYS A 228 -27.69 -8.47 -4.63
N LEU A 229 -27.31 -8.82 -3.40
CA LEU A 229 -28.02 -9.85 -2.62
C LEU A 229 -29.49 -9.47 -2.37
N SER A 230 -29.77 -8.18 -2.11
CA SER A 230 -31.16 -7.75 -1.90
C SER A 230 -32.00 -7.85 -3.17
N LEU A 231 -31.42 -7.50 -4.33
CA LEU A 231 -32.11 -7.63 -5.63
C LEU A 231 -32.37 -9.09 -5.99
N GLN A 232 -31.41 -9.99 -5.77
CA GLN A 232 -31.58 -11.43 -5.98
C GLN A 232 -32.69 -12.03 -5.08
N HIS A 233 -32.74 -11.57 -3.80
CA HIS A 233 -33.82 -11.99 -2.90
C HIS A 233 -35.18 -11.44 -3.30
N LEU A 234 -35.27 -10.24 -3.87
CA LEU A 234 -36.52 -9.66 -4.38
C LEU A 234 -37.00 -10.39 -5.63
N GLN A 235 -36.11 -10.85 -6.51
CA GLN A 235 -36.44 -11.64 -7.68
C GLN A 235 -36.95 -13.06 -7.32
N ASN A 236 -36.48 -13.62 -6.20
CA ASN A 236 -36.85 -14.98 -5.78
C ASN A 236 -38.07 -15.06 -4.84
N GLN A 237 -38.64 -13.95 -4.38
CA GLN A 237 -39.75 -13.93 -3.47
C GLN A 237 -40.98 -13.19 -4.05
N ASN A 238 -42.05 -13.95 -4.33
CA ASN A 238 -43.36 -13.42 -4.74
C ASN A 238 -44.13 -12.71 -3.61
N HIS A 239 -43.52 -12.35 -2.49
CA HIS A 239 -44.21 -11.66 -1.39
C HIS A 239 -43.41 -10.40 -0.95
N PRO A 240 -44.04 -9.19 -1.08
CA PRO A 240 -43.50 -7.96 -0.54
C PRO A 240 -43.91 -7.82 0.92
N GLN A 241 -42.97 -7.65 1.76
CA GLN A 241 -42.99 -7.09 3.12
C GLN A 241 -42.32 -7.97 4.19
N ARG A 242 -41.05 -7.70 4.39
CA ARG A 242 -40.50 -7.76 5.75
C ARG A 242 -39.40 -6.72 5.89
N ARG A 243 -39.60 -5.69 6.75
CA ARG A 243 -38.56 -4.71 7.14
C ARG A 243 -37.27 -5.45 7.48
N ARG A 244 -36.21 -5.13 6.73
CA ARG A 244 -34.93 -5.78 6.77
C ARG A 244 -34.26 -5.58 8.11
N LYS A 245 -34.22 -6.62 8.96
CA LYS A 245 -33.31 -6.66 10.09
C LYS A 245 -31.90 -6.77 9.52
N TRP A 246 -31.02 -5.87 9.98
CA TRP A 246 -29.60 -5.89 9.68
C TRP A 246 -29.05 -7.28 10.03
N ARG A 247 -28.67 -8.09 9.04
CA ARG A 247 -27.99 -9.37 9.26
C ARG A 247 -26.53 -9.15 9.03
N TRP A 248 -25.73 -9.38 10.06
CA TRP A 248 -24.29 -9.47 9.93
C TRP A 248 -23.97 -10.61 8.96
N VAL A 249 -23.33 -10.28 7.82
CA VAL A 249 -22.85 -11.28 6.86
C VAL A 249 -21.38 -11.47 7.13
N TRP A 250 -21.00 -12.68 7.54
CA TRP A 250 -19.60 -13.03 7.69
C TRP A 250 -18.99 -13.18 6.29
N LEU A 251 -18.15 -12.23 5.89
CA LEU A 251 -17.37 -12.31 4.66
C LEU A 251 -15.99 -12.87 5.01
N ASN A 252 -15.47 -13.76 4.16
CA ASN A 252 -14.11 -14.25 4.33
C ASN A 252 -13.12 -13.13 4.01
N PRO A 253 -12.40 -12.55 5.00
CA PRO A 253 -11.48 -11.45 4.78
C PRO A 253 -10.29 -11.82 3.89
N PHE A 254 -10.02 -13.11 3.75
CA PHE A 254 -8.92 -13.65 2.95
C PHE A 254 -9.34 -14.07 1.53
N SER A 255 -10.56 -13.76 1.10
CA SER A 255 -11.02 -14.10 -0.25
C SER A 255 -10.16 -13.48 -1.35
N CYS A 256 -9.61 -12.29 -1.11
CA CYS A 256 -8.69 -11.62 -2.02
C CYS A 256 -7.39 -12.42 -2.28
N LEU A 257 -6.92 -13.24 -1.34
CA LEU A 257 -5.75 -14.10 -1.52
C LEU A 257 -5.95 -15.14 -2.65
N GLY A 258 -7.21 -15.44 -2.99
CA GLY A 258 -7.51 -16.31 -4.12
C GLY A 258 -6.93 -15.81 -5.45
N LEU A 259 -6.72 -14.50 -5.60
CA LEU A 259 -6.10 -13.89 -6.79
C LEU A 259 -4.60 -14.24 -6.91
N LEU A 260 -3.91 -14.41 -5.79
CA LEU A 260 -2.50 -14.80 -5.78
C LEU A 260 -2.26 -16.27 -6.16
N ARG A 261 -3.32 -17.03 -6.42
CA ARG A 261 -3.19 -18.37 -7.05
C ARG A 261 -2.71 -18.27 -8.50
N SER A 262 -2.79 -17.09 -9.11
CA SER A 262 -2.17 -16.85 -10.41
C SER A 262 -0.67 -16.67 -10.24
N PRO A 263 0.17 -17.47 -10.94
CA PRO A 263 1.61 -17.49 -10.74
C PRO A 263 2.28 -16.13 -11.01
N ASN A 264 1.85 -15.40 -12.05
CA ASN A 264 2.40 -14.09 -12.39
C ASN A 264 2.19 -13.07 -11.25
N LEU A 265 1.00 -13.04 -10.64
CA LEU A 265 0.68 -12.13 -9.52
C LEU A 265 1.47 -12.52 -8.27
N LEU A 266 1.62 -13.83 -8.01
CA LEU A 266 2.40 -14.35 -6.89
C LEU A 266 3.89 -13.99 -7.04
N LEU A 267 4.49 -14.17 -8.23
CA LEU A 267 5.89 -13.86 -8.49
C LEU A 267 6.18 -12.36 -8.30
N VAL A 268 5.30 -11.49 -8.81
CA VAL A 268 5.43 -10.04 -8.63
C VAL A 268 5.30 -9.64 -7.16
N MET A 269 4.39 -10.26 -6.41
CA MET A 269 4.24 -10.04 -4.97
C MET A 269 5.49 -10.46 -4.21
N LEU A 270 6.05 -11.64 -4.49
CA LEU A 270 7.28 -12.14 -3.85
C LEU A 270 8.49 -11.26 -4.20
N ALA A 271 8.62 -10.84 -5.45
CA ALA A 271 9.68 -9.93 -5.87
C ALA A 271 9.60 -8.59 -5.16
N GLY A 272 8.39 -8.01 -5.07
CA GLY A 272 8.17 -6.78 -4.31
C GLY A 272 8.47 -6.94 -2.82
N THR A 273 8.19 -8.11 -2.22
CA THR A 273 8.55 -8.42 -0.83
C THR A 273 10.06 -8.48 -0.64
N ALA A 274 10.77 -9.13 -1.57
CA ALA A 274 12.22 -9.26 -1.51
C ALA A 274 12.94 -7.89 -1.56
N VAL A 275 12.43 -6.99 -2.41
CA VAL A 275 12.97 -5.62 -2.50
C VAL A 275 12.58 -4.79 -1.27
N LEU A 276 11.34 -4.86 -0.81
CA LEU A 276 10.89 -4.14 0.38
C LEU A 276 11.64 -4.56 1.65
N LEU A 277 12.12 -5.81 1.72
CA LEU A 277 12.92 -6.29 2.83
C LEU A 277 14.23 -5.47 2.99
N THR A 278 14.81 -4.96 1.91
CA THR A 278 16.03 -4.13 1.98
C THR A 278 15.80 -2.85 2.77
N ASP A 279 14.60 -2.25 2.63
CA ASP A 279 14.20 -1.06 3.38
C ASP A 279 14.08 -1.37 4.88
N PHE A 280 13.39 -2.45 5.25
CA PHE A 280 13.26 -2.85 6.66
C PHE A 280 14.60 -3.22 7.31
N VAL A 281 15.52 -3.87 6.58
CA VAL A 281 16.87 -4.21 7.07
C VAL A 281 17.71 -2.97 7.35
N LEU A 282 17.50 -1.88 6.62
CA LEU A 282 18.19 -0.60 6.86
C LEU A 282 17.52 0.20 7.98
N LEU A 283 16.19 0.28 7.98
CA LEU A 283 15.45 1.23 8.81
C LEU A 283 15.17 0.71 10.23
N VAL A 284 14.81 -0.56 10.40
CA VAL A 284 14.46 -1.10 11.73
C VAL A 284 15.63 -1.04 12.71
N PRO A 285 16.86 -1.45 12.36
CA PRO A 285 18.00 -1.42 13.28
C PRO A 285 18.76 -0.10 13.25
N LEU A 286 18.27 0.96 12.59
CA LEU A 286 19.00 2.20 12.30
C LEU A 286 19.67 2.81 13.53
N ALA A 287 18.97 2.85 14.68
CA ALA A 287 19.51 3.36 15.93
C ALA A 287 20.71 2.53 16.45
N TYR A 288 20.68 1.22 16.23
CA TYR A 288 21.70 0.27 16.67
C TYR A 288 22.82 0.06 15.65
N THR A 289 22.63 0.46 14.42
CA THR A 289 23.63 0.38 13.34
C THR A 289 24.28 1.75 13.10
N ILE A 290 23.64 2.63 12.36
CA ILE A 290 24.15 3.97 12.03
C ILE A 290 24.30 4.82 13.31
N GLY A 291 23.28 4.82 14.18
CA GLY A 291 23.32 5.56 15.45
C GLY A 291 24.50 5.16 16.31
N ALA A 292 24.67 3.87 16.59
CA ALA A 292 25.77 3.35 17.42
C ALA A 292 27.14 3.55 16.78
N LYS A 293 27.29 3.30 15.46
CA LYS A 293 28.57 3.42 14.75
C LYS A 293 29.10 4.85 14.72
N TYR A 294 28.23 5.83 14.52
CA TYR A 294 28.61 7.24 14.36
C TYR A 294 28.35 8.08 15.62
N GLY A 295 28.01 7.45 16.76
CA GLY A 295 27.88 8.12 18.05
C GLY A 295 26.64 9.04 18.13
N ILE A 296 25.59 8.75 17.36
CA ILE A 296 24.34 9.51 17.39
C ILE A 296 23.46 8.94 18.50
N THR A 297 23.45 9.58 19.67
CA THR A 297 22.67 9.17 20.85
C THR A 297 21.35 9.94 20.98
N ASN A 298 21.23 11.08 20.28
CA ASN A 298 20.05 11.92 20.30
C ASN A 298 18.97 11.32 19.39
N GLU A 299 17.82 10.98 19.96
CA GLU A 299 16.69 10.36 19.28
C GLU A 299 16.13 11.25 18.14
N ALA A 300 16.17 12.57 18.29
CA ALA A 300 15.77 13.50 17.24
C ALA A 300 16.71 13.43 16.03
N LEU A 301 18.01 13.30 16.25
CA LEU A 301 18.98 13.10 15.17
C LEU A 301 18.83 11.71 14.52
N ILE A 302 18.54 10.67 15.30
CA ILE A 302 18.21 9.33 14.77
C ILE A 302 16.98 9.45 13.85
N GLY A 303 15.94 10.16 14.29
CA GLY A 303 14.77 10.44 13.44
C GLY A 303 15.13 11.19 12.16
N ALA A 304 16.05 12.15 12.22
CA ALA A 304 16.50 12.91 11.05
C ALA A 304 17.27 12.05 10.03
N VAL A 305 17.93 10.97 10.46
CA VAL A 305 18.63 10.04 9.55
C VAL A 305 17.66 9.29 8.62
N PHE A 306 16.36 9.24 8.93
CA PHE A 306 15.34 8.67 8.06
C PHE A 306 14.93 9.58 6.90
N ILE A 307 15.20 10.91 7.00
CA ILE A 307 14.80 11.90 5.98
C ILE A 307 15.27 11.50 4.59
N PRO A 308 16.53 11.10 4.36
CA PRO A 308 17.01 10.74 3.02
C PRO A 308 16.19 9.60 2.39
N CYS A 309 15.84 8.56 3.15
CA CYS A 309 14.99 7.48 2.64
C CYS A 309 13.59 8.00 2.27
N GLY A 310 12.97 8.78 3.15
CA GLY A 310 11.68 9.40 2.88
C GLY A 310 11.68 10.32 1.66
N VAL A 311 12.71 11.13 1.49
CA VAL A 311 12.89 11.97 0.29
C VAL A 311 13.11 11.08 -0.94
N GLY A 312 13.86 9.99 -0.79
CA GLY A 312 14.04 8.98 -1.84
C GLY A 312 12.69 8.42 -2.34
N ASN A 313 11.78 8.07 -1.43
CA ASN A 313 10.44 7.60 -1.77
C ASN A 313 9.59 8.68 -2.47
N VAL A 314 9.60 9.92 -1.96
CA VAL A 314 8.84 11.03 -2.57
C VAL A 314 9.32 11.35 -3.99
N VAL A 315 10.61 11.17 -4.28
CA VAL A 315 11.19 11.33 -5.63
C VAL A 315 11.00 10.07 -6.47
N GLY A 316 11.17 8.90 -5.85
CA GLY A 316 11.16 7.60 -6.52
C GLY A 316 9.80 7.24 -7.12
N ALA A 317 8.71 7.50 -6.40
CA ALA A 317 7.38 7.12 -6.84
C ALA A 317 6.93 7.84 -8.14
N PRO A 318 7.03 9.19 -8.28
CA PRO A 318 6.74 9.87 -9.55
C PRO A 318 7.70 9.47 -10.67
N LEU A 319 8.99 9.29 -10.35
CA LEU A 319 9.99 8.83 -11.31
C LEU A 319 9.65 7.44 -11.86
N ALA A 320 9.24 6.51 -11.00
CA ALA A 320 8.81 5.18 -11.38
C ALA A 320 7.58 5.20 -12.30
N GLY A 321 6.59 6.03 -11.99
CA GLY A 321 5.40 6.23 -12.84
C GLY A 321 5.79 6.76 -14.22
N PHE A 322 6.56 7.85 -14.27
CA PHE A 322 7.02 8.46 -15.53
C PHE A 322 7.83 7.48 -16.39
N LEU A 323 8.78 6.75 -15.80
CA LEU A 323 9.57 5.75 -16.51
C LEU A 323 8.72 4.60 -17.01
N SER A 324 7.76 4.14 -16.21
CA SER A 324 6.84 3.05 -16.57
C SER A 324 6.02 3.43 -17.81
N ASP A 325 5.42 4.63 -17.84
CA ASP A 325 4.63 5.08 -18.98
C ASP A 325 5.48 5.28 -20.23
N ARG A 326 6.70 5.81 -20.10
CA ARG A 326 7.66 5.93 -21.20
C ARG A 326 8.06 4.58 -21.79
N ILE A 327 8.33 3.58 -20.94
CA ILE A 327 8.73 2.23 -21.40
C ILE A 327 7.59 1.55 -22.14
N ILE A 328 6.34 1.72 -21.71
CA ILE A 328 5.17 1.20 -22.42
C ILE A 328 5.09 1.81 -23.81
N LEU A 329 5.18 3.15 -23.94
CA LEU A 329 5.12 3.84 -25.23
C LEU A 329 6.25 3.38 -26.16
N ILE A 330 7.47 3.27 -25.67
CA ILE A 330 8.63 2.79 -26.45
C ILE A 330 8.42 1.33 -26.90
N SER A 331 7.91 0.47 -26.04
CA SER A 331 7.66 -0.95 -26.33
C SER A 331 6.56 -1.09 -27.40
N ARG A 332 5.50 -0.31 -27.29
CA ARG A 332 4.42 -0.22 -28.29
C ARG A 332 4.95 0.24 -29.64
N SER A 333 5.70 1.33 -29.67
CA SER A 333 6.31 1.87 -30.91
C SER A 333 7.25 0.88 -31.61
N LYS A 334 8.02 0.12 -30.84
CA LYS A 334 8.92 -0.92 -31.41
C LYS A 334 8.18 -2.12 -32.02
N ARG A 335 6.95 -2.41 -31.57
CA ARG A 335 6.12 -3.51 -32.11
C ARG A 335 5.25 -3.06 -33.28
N SER A 336 4.93 -1.79 -33.38
CA SER A 336 4.20 -1.22 -34.51
C SER A 336 5.11 -1.30 -35.75
N LYS A 337 4.79 -2.20 -36.71
CA LYS A 337 5.53 -2.29 -37.98
C LYS A 337 5.05 -1.17 -38.89
N PRO A 338 5.96 -0.35 -39.45
CA PRO A 338 5.58 0.63 -40.46
C PRO A 338 5.13 -0.12 -41.73
N GLY A 339 3.84 0.06 -42.10
CA GLY A 339 3.32 -0.42 -43.39
C GLY A 339 2.08 -1.33 -43.36
N LEU A 340 1.60 -1.81 -42.21
CA LEU A 340 0.30 -2.48 -42.10
C LEU A 340 -0.70 -1.55 -41.42
N VAL A 341 -1.63 -1.01 -42.19
CA VAL A 341 -2.82 -0.32 -41.68
C VAL A 341 -3.63 -1.33 -40.88
N GLY A 342 -3.71 -1.14 -39.53
CA GLY A 342 -4.47 -2.02 -38.63
C GLY A 342 -3.64 -2.86 -37.65
N SER A 343 -2.30 -2.91 -37.72
CA SER A 343 -1.47 -3.53 -36.69
C SER A 343 -1.12 -2.50 -35.59
N GLU A 344 -2.09 -2.13 -34.77
CA GLU A 344 -1.77 -1.52 -33.48
C GLU A 344 -0.91 -2.52 -32.71
N GLY A 345 0.33 -2.13 -32.37
CA GLY A 345 1.25 -2.98 -31.60
C GLY A 345 0.55 -3.43 -30.32
N GLY A 346 0.34 -4.75 -30.16
CA GLY A 346 -0.41 -5.33 -29.05
C GLY A 346 0.05 -4.79 -27.70
N TRP A 347 -0.91 -4.51 -26.83
CA TRP A 347 -0.65 -4.09 -25.46
C TRP A 347 -0.34 -5.30 -24.58
N TYR A 348 0.80 -5.27 -23.88
CA TYR A 348 1.20 -6.31 -22.93
C TYR A 348 1.45 -5.66 -21.57
N PRO A 349 0.74 -6.09 -20.52
CA PRO A 349 0.94 -5.54 -19.17
C PRO A 349 2.38 -5.72 -18.66
N GLU A 350 3.07 -6.77 -19.09
CA GLU A 350 4.44 -7.10 -18.72
C GLU A 350 5.47 -6.03 -19.12
N ASP A 351 5.16 -5.19 -20.11
CA ASP A 351 6.06 -4.10 -20.50
C ASP A 351 6.26 -3.10 -19.38
N ARG A 352 5.23 -2.91 -18.54
CA ARG A 352 5.32 -2.06 -17.35
C ARG A 352 6.37 -2.55 -16.35
N LEU A 353 6.50 -3.87 -16.21
CA LEU A 353 7.48 -4.48 -15.30
C LEU A 353 8.94 -4.28 -15.75
N ARG A 354 9.20 -3.91 -17.01
CA ARG A 354 10.58 -3.62 -17.45
C ARG A 354 11.21 -2.45 -16.70
N THR A 355 10.39 -1.52 -16.22
CA THR A 355 10.86 -0.41 -15.37
C THR A 355 11.43 -0.91 -14.05
N THR A 356 10.85 -1.97 -13.48
CA THR A 356 11.27 -2.51 -12.18
C THR A 356 12.69 -3.08 -12.20
N LEU A 357 13.20 -3.47 -13.39
CA LEU A 357 14.54 -4.05 -13.52
C LEU A 357 15.64 -3.11 -13.05
N ILE A 358 15.48 -1.80 -13.27
CA ILE A 358 16.47 -0.79 -12.83
C ILE A 358 16.55 -0.77 -11.30
N GLY A 359 15.40 -0.65 -10.63
CA GLY A 359 15.33 -0.64 -9.16
C GLY A 359 15.83 -1.93 -8.53
N ALA A 360 15.37 -3.09 -9.07
CA ALA A 360 15.69 -4.41 -8.54
C ALA A 360 17.13 -4.88 -8.84
N ALA A 361 17.73 -4.45 -9.94
CA ALA A 361 19.09 -4.84 -10.29
C ALA A 361 20.15 -3.99 -9.56
N THR A 362 19.89 -2.68 -9.42
CA THR A 362 20.91 -1.73 -8.97
C THR A 362 20.50 -1.01 -7.69
N CYS A 363 19.47 -0.17 -7.71
CA CYS A 363 19.21 0.78 -6.63
C CYS A 363 18.97 0.10 -5.28
N ALA A 364 18.05 -0.84 -5.16
CA ALA A 364 17.71 -1.45 -3.89
C ALA A 364 18.80 -2.41 -3.36
N PRO A 365 19.31 -3.41 -4.12
CA PRO A 365 20.31 -4.34 -3.57
C PRO A 365 21.68 -3.70 -3.36
N LEU A 366 22.13 -2.80 -4.26
CA LEU A 366 23.42 -2.14 -4.09
C LEU A 366 23.40 -1.15 -2.93
N SER A 367 22.32 -0.42 -2.71
CA SER A 367 22.22 0.53 -1.59
C SER A 367 22.33 -0.18 -0.24
N VAL A 368 21.65 -1.31 -0.04
CA VAL A 368 21.74 -2.06 1.22
C VAL A 368 23.11 -2.69 1.41
N LEU A 369 23.72 -3.22 0.35
CA LEU A 369 25.07 -3.78 0.39
C LEU A 369 26.12 -2.71 0.70
N LEU A 370 26.08 -1.57 -0.01
CA LEU A 370 26.99 -0.44 0.21
C LEU A 370 26.82 0.17 1.61
N ALA A 371 25.59 0.26 2.12
CA ALA A 371 25.35 0.68 3.50
C ALA A 371 26.05 -0.26 4.50
N GLY A 372 25.93 -1.57 4.31
CA GLY A 372 26.62 -2.57 5.14
C GLY A 372 28.14 -2.44 5.09
N LEU A 373 28.71 -2.28 3.88
CA LEU A 373 30.14 -2.05 3.70
C LEU A 373 30.61 -0.73 4.35
N THR A 374 29.82 0.33 4.18
CA THR A 374 30.15 1.65 4.76
C THR A 374 30.15 1.60 6.29
N ILE A 375 29.14 0.97 6.89
CA ILE A 375 29.06 0.81 8.35
C ILE A 375 30.24 -0.04 8.85
N ALA A 376 30.64 -1.09 8.12
CA ALA A 376 31.75 -1.95 8.53
C ALA A 376 33.11 -1.23 8.47
N TYR A 377 33.41 -0.55 7.36
CA TYR A 377 34.78 -0.12 7.04
C TYR A 377 35.02 1.38 7.05
N VAL A 378 33.99 2.23 6.92
CA VAL A 378 34.19 3.69 6.80
C VAL A 378 33.79 4.40 8.10
N PRO A 379 34.80 4.92 8.87
CA PRO A 379 34.54 5.68 10.09
C PRO A 379 34.24 7.15 9.80
N GLY A 380 33.71 7.84 10.81
CA GLY A 380 33.60 9.29 10.84
C GLY A 380 32.50 9.87 9.92
N ARG A 381 32.56 11.16 9.65
CA ARG A 381 31.52 11.91 8.92
C ARG A 381 31.35 11.45 7.48
N ALA A 382 32.42 11.02 6.82
CA ALA A 382 32.34 10.51 5.45
C ALA A 382 31.46 9.26 5.37
N GLY A 383 31.61 8.31 6.30
CA GLY A 383 30.78 7.11 6.37
C GLY A 383 29.32 7.45 6.63
N LEU A 384 29.03 8.40 7.52
CA LEU A 384 27.65 8.85 7.75
C LEU A 384 27.02 9.41 6.47
N VAL A 385 27.70 10.30 5.75
CA VAL A 385 27.17 10.87 4.49
C VAL A 385 26.93 9.78 3.44
N MET A 386 27.84 8.81 3.33
CA MET A 386 27.64 7.66 2.43
C MET A 386 26.42 6.82 2.83
N CYS A 387 26.21 6.56 4.12
CA CYS A 387 25.01 5.86 4.59
C CYS A 387 23.72 6.62 4.26
N LEU A 388 23.69 7.96 4.44
CA LEU A 388 22.54 8.80 4.07
C LEU A 388 22.27 8.73 2.57
N GLY A 389 23.32 8.73 1.73
CA GLY A 389 23.19 8.51 0.29
C GLY A 389 22.63 7.13 -0.07
N CYS A 390 23.05 6.09 0.66
CA CYS A 390 22.51 4.74 0.49
C CYS A 390 21.03 4.65 0.86
N LEU A 391 20.61 5.29 1.96
CA LEU A 391 19.20 5.36 2.36
C LEU A 391 18.34 6.07 1.31
N PHE A 392 18.82 7.19 0.76
CA PHE A 392 18.14 7.90 -0.32
C PHE A 392 18.00 7.03 -1.57
N LEU A 393 19.08 6.36 -1.97
CA LEU A 393 19.08 5.49 -3.14
C LEU A 393 18.18 4.25 -2.93
N ASN A 394 18.12 3.73 -1.71
CA ASN A 394 17.23 2.62 -1.35
C ASN A 394 15.76 3.01 -1.53
N GLY A 395 15.34 4.17 -1.00
CA GLY A 395 13.97 4.66 -1.16
C GLY A 395 13.57 4.77 -2.64
N ILE A 396 14.41 5.38 -3.49
CA ILE A 396 14.18 5.41 -4.95
C ILE A 396 14.06 3.99 -5.51
N GLY A 397 14.97 3.09 -5.13
CA GLY A 397 15.05 1.73 -5.66
C GLY A 397 13.81 0.90 -5.33
N VAL A 398 13.32 1.02 -4.11
CA VAL A 398 12.11 0.32 -3.65
C VAL A 398 10.90 0.79 -4.44
N ASP A 399 10.72 2.09 -4.64
CA ASP A 399 9.59 2.63 -5.39
C ASP A 399 9.65 2.33 -6.89
N LEU A 400 10.87 2.30 -7.49
CA LEU A 400 11.05 1.85 -8.88
C LEU A 400 10.58 0.41 -9.11
N VAL A 401 10.48 -0.40 -8.05
CA VAL A 401 9.92 -1.76 -8.13
C VAL A 401 8.46 -1.80 -7.75
N LEU A 402 8.08 -1.17 -6.63
CA LEU A 402 6.74 -1.32 -6.07
C LEU A 402 5.66 -0.60 -6.89
N CYS A 403 5.93 0.62 -7.39
CA CYS A 403 4.94 1.39 -8.13
C CYS A 403 4.56 0.75 -9.48
N PRO A 404 5.51 0.35 -10.36
CA PRO A 404 5.16 -0.34 -11.59
C PRO A 404 4.54 -1.72 -11.36
N SER A 405 4.96 -2.43 -10.30
CA SER A 405 4.37 -3.73 -9.91
C SER A 405 2.90 -3.57 -9.48
N ALA A 406 2.60 -2.52 -8.73
CA ALA A 406 1.22 -2.20 -8.33
C ALA A 406 0.35 -1.89 -9.56
N ALA A 407 0.86 -1.05 -10.47
CA ALA A 407 0.17 -0.71 -11.71
C ALA A 407 -0.04 -1.96 -12.60
N TYR A 408 0.96 -2.83 -12.72
CA TYR A 408 0.83 -4.11 -13.42
C TYR A 408 -0.32 -4.96 -12.86
N ASN A 409 -0.41 -5.10 -11.55
CA ASN A 409 -1.47 -5.88 -10.91
C ASN A 409 -2.87 -5.33 -11.23
N VAL A 410 -3.03 -4.00 -11.24
CA VAL A 410 -4.29 -3.34 -11.61
C VAL A 410 -4.62 -3.53 -13.09
N ASP A 411 -3.61 -3.42 -13.97
CA ASP A 411 -3.79 -3.61 -15.40
C ASP A 411 -4.23 -5.04 -15.73
N VAL A 412 -3.67 -6.04 -15.02
CA VAL A 412 -3.99 -7.46 -15.24
C VAL A 412 -5.37 -7.83 -14.70
N VAL A 413 -5.81 -7.25 -13.56
CA VAL A 413 -7.10 -7.57 -12.91
C VAL A 413 -7.91 -6.29 -12.68
N HIS A 414 -8.27 -5.61 -13.77
CA HIS A 414 -8.91 -4.29 -13.69
C HIS A 414 -10.24 -4.29 -12.93
N LYS A 415 -11.12 -5.26 -13.19
CA LYS A 415 -12.46 -5.36 -12.56
C LYS A 415 -12.43 -5.57 -11.04
N ARG A 416 -11.30 -6.04 -10.49
CA ARG A 416 -11.10 -6.33 -9.06
C ARG A 416 -9.84 -5.64 -8.54
N SER A 417 -9.57 -4.45 -9.02
CA SER A 417 -8.35 -3.68 -8.71
C SER A 417 -8.12 -3.48 -7.21
N ALA A 418 -9.15 -3.15 -6.44
CA ALA A 418 -9.05 -3.00 -4.99
C ALA A 418 -8.69 -4.33 -4.29
N GLU A 419 -9.27 -5.45 -4.73
CA GLU A 419 -8.99 -6.76 -4.14
C GLU A 419 -7.57 -7.23 -4.45
N ILE A 420 -7.08 -7.05 -5.69
CA ILE A 420 -5.70 -7.44 -6.03
C ILE A 420 -4.67 -6.57 -5.32
N MET A 421 -4.93 -5.27 -5.16
CA MET A 421 -4.06 -4.38 -4.40
C MET A 421 -4.02 -4.78 -2.91
N ALA A 422 -5.16 -5.10 -2.32
CA ALA A 422 -5.23 -5.60 -0.94
C ALA A 422 -4.52 -6.95 -0.77
N ALA A 423 -4.73 -7.88 -1.71
CA ALA A 423 -4.04 -9.17 -1.70
C ALA A 423 -2.52 -9.00 -1.80
N ASN A 424 -2.05 -8.17 -2.73
CA ASN A 424 -0.63 -7.93 -2.95
C ASN A 424 0.03 -7.22 -1.75
N ASN A 425 -0.53 -6.10 -1.29
CA ASN A 425 0.03 -5.32 -0.18
C ASN A 425 -0.07 -6.07 1.15
N GLY A 426 -1.23 -6.71 1.40
CA GLY A 426 -1.45 -7.48 2.61
C GLY A 426 -0.53 -8.70 2.70
N SER A 427 -0.36 -9.46 1.59
CA SER A 427 0.56 -10.61 1.59
C SER A 427 2.02 -10.21 1.75
N ARG A 428 2.45 -9.11 1.13
CA ARG A 428 3.78 -8.54 1.38
C ARG A 428 3.97 -8.18 2.85
N ALA A 429 3.01 -7.49 3.45
CA ALA A 429 3.07 -7.12 4.86
C ALA A 429 3.07 -8.35 5.77
N LEU A 430 2.32 -9.42 5.44
CA LEU A 430 2.39 -10.69 6.17
C LEU A 430 3.80 -11.30 6.12
N LEU A 431 4.41 -11.38 4.95
CA LEU A 431 5.76 -11.94 4.80
C LEU A 431 6.80 -11.07 5.53
N ILE A 432 6.73 -9.76 5.40
CA ILE A 432 7.63 -8.82 6.09
C ILE A 432 7.46 -8.95 7.61
N SER A 433 6.23 -9.07 8.12
CA SER A 433 6.00 -9.25 9.55
C SER A 433 6.64 -10.51 10.12
N LEU A 434 6.78 -11.56 9.31
CA LEU A 434 7.50 -12.77 9.72
C LEU A 434 9.03 -12.60 9.69
N LEU A 435 9.55 -11.73 8.83
CA LEU A 435 11.00 -11.55 8.64
C LEU A 435 11.60 -10.49 9.57
N VAL A 436 10.85 -9.44 9.90
CA VAL A 436 11.33 -8.31 10.73
C VAL A 436 11.90 -8.73 12.09
N PRO A 437 11.31 -9.69 12.85
CA PRO A 437 11.85 -10.12 14.14
C PRO A 437 13.26 -10.70 14.07
N PHE A 438 13.64 -11.23 12.91
CA PHE A 438 14.96 -11.83 12.72
C PHE A 438 16.06 -10.82 12.35
N ILE A 439 15.71 -9.56 12.01
CA ILE A 439 16.69 -8.57 11.57
C ILE A 439 17.68 -8.24 12.68
N LEU A 440 17.20 -7.84 13.86
CA LEU A 440 18.07 -7.50 14.99
C LEU A 440 18.91 -8.70 15.47
N PRO A 441 18.34 -9.89 15.70
CA PRO A 441 19.14 -11.09 16.02
C PRO A 441 20.19 -11.42 14.95
N SER A 442 19.87 -11.28 13.68
CA SER A 442 20.85 -11.51 12.59
C SER A 442 22.02 -10.54 12.67
N ILE A 443 21.77 -9.28 12.99
CA ILE A 443 22.82 -8.28 13.14
C ILE A 443 23.71 -8.57 14.35
N THR A 444 23.13 -9.00 15.45
CA THR A 444 23.89 -9.33 16.67
C THR A 444 24.74 -10.58 16.52
N HIS A 445 24.26 -11.60 15.78
CA HIS A 445 24.99 -12.86 15.58
C HIS A 445 25.96 -12.84 14.40
N PHE A 446 25.56 -12.28 13.26
CA PHE A 446 26.34 -12.33 12.01
C PHE A 446 26.97 -10.97 11.62
N GLY A 447 26.58 -9.91 12.30
CA GLY A 447 27.01 -8.54 12.00
C GLY A 447 26.20 -7.87 10.88
N VAL A 448 26.34 -6.55 10.81
CA VAL A 448 25.59 -5.68 9.88
C VAL A 448 25.87 -6.03 8.43
N LEU A 449 27.15 -6.25 8.07
CA LEU A 449 27.55 -6.52 6.69
C LEU A 449 26.93 -7.82 6.15
N ALA A 450 26.98 -8.91 6.94
CA ALA A 450 26.45 -10.20 6.52
C ALA A 450 24.91 -10.14 6.36
N THR A 451 24.22 -9.47 7.29
CA THR A 451 22.75 -9.29 7.23
C THR A 451 22.35 -8.46 6.01
N ASN A 452 23.06 -7.36 5.73
CA ASN A 452 22.79 -6.52 4.58
C ASN A 452 23.11 -7.25 3.26
N ALA A 453 24.20 -8.04 3.22
CA ALA A 453 24.53 -8.86 2.05
C ALA A 453 23.46 -9.93 1.79
N ALA A 454 22.95 -10.58 2.83
CA ALA A 454 21.85 -11.54 2.68
C ALA A 454 20.58 -10.86 2.12
N ALA A 455 20.22 -9.65 2.61
CA ALA A 455 19.11 -8.89 2.08
C ALA A 455 19.30 -8.51 0.61
N ALA A 456 20.52 -8.11 0.21
CA ALA A 456 20.85 -7.84 -1.20
C ALA A 456 20.70 -9.07 -2.08
N LEU A 457 21.15 -10.24 -1.63
CA LEU A 457 20.97 -11.50 -2.34
C LEU A 457 19.50 -11.87 -2.52
N ILE A 458 18.68 -11.69 -1.48
CA ILE A 458 17.23 -11.91 -1.55
C ILE A 458 16.60 -10.94 -2.55
N ALA A 459 17.02 -9.67 -2.58
CA ALA A 459 16.53 -8.69 -3.56
C ALA A 459 16.90 -9.09 -5.01
N TRP A 460 18.11 -9.62 -5.25
CA TRP A 460 18.48 -10.15 -6.56
C TRP A 460 17.73 -11.43 -6.94
N CYS A 461 17.37 -12.28 -5.99
CA CYS A 461 16.41 -13.36 -6.25
C CYS A 461 15.05 -12.78 -6.69
N GLY A 462 14.58 -11.70 -6.08
CA GLY A 462 13.39 -10.95 -6.50
C GLY A 462 13.50 -10.43 -7.94
N LEU A 463 14.67 -9.93 -8.35
CA LEU A 463 14.93 -9.57 -9.75
C LEU A 463 14.73 -10.76 -10.69
N GLY A 464 15.23 -11.96 -10.32
CA GLY A 464 15.03 -13.19 -11.08
C GLY A 464 13.53 -13.50 -11.28
N LEU A 465 12.71 -13.33 -10.26
CA LEU A 465 11.26 -13.52 -10.33
C LEU A 465 10.60 -12.52 -11.28
N LEU A 466 11.05 -11.25 -11.27
CA LEU A 466 10.54 -10.22 -12.19
C LEU A 466 10.91 -10.55 -13.65
N VAL A 467 12.16 -10.93 -13.90
CA VAL A 467 12.61 -11.34 -15.24
C VAL A 467 11.79 -12.53 -15.75
N LEU A 468 11.52 -13.51 -14.88
CA LEU A 468 10.70 -14.67 -15.19
C LEU A 468 9.27 -14.25 -15.55
N THR A 469 8.67 -13.34 -14.80
CA THR A 469 7.33 -12.81 -15.08
C THR A 469 7.31 -12.02 -16.40
N ILE A 470 8.33 -11.20 -16.69
CA ILE A 470 8.41 -10.44 -17.95
C ILE A 470 8.55 -11.38 -19.14
N ARG A 471 9.28 -12.50 -19.00
CA ARG A 471 9.55 -13.42 -20.10
C ARG A 471 8.40 -14.39 -20.36
N TYR A 472 7.76 -14.89 -19.33
CA TYR A 472 6.74 -15.93 -19.39
C TYR A 472 5.36 -15.47 -18.90
N GLY A 473 5.12 -14.17 -18.76
CA GLY A 473 3.90 -13.64 -18.14
C GLY A 473 2.62 -14.06 -18.86
N GLU A 474 2.63 -14.14 -20.18
CA GLU A 474 1.50 -14.60 -20.99
C GLU A 474 1.17 -16.07 -20.71
N GLU A 475 2.17 -16.95 -20.68
CA GLU A 475 2.00 -18.37 -20.35
C GLU A 475 1.54 -18.56 -18.91
N LEU A 476 2.10 -17.80 -17.97
CA LEU A 476 1.75 -17.86 -16.54
C LEU A 476 0.30 -17.42 -16.28
N ARG A 477 -0.23 -16.47 -17.06
CA ARG A 477 -1.64 -16.10 -17.01
C ARG A 477 -2.56 -17.21 -17.50
N GLY A 478 -2.12 -17.98 -18.49
CA GLY A 478 -2.88 -19.11 -19.04
C GLY A 478 -3.10 -20.27 -18.05
N TRP A 479 -2.27 -20.39 -17.00
CA TRP A 479 -2.37 -21.50 -16.05
C TRP A 479 -3.64 -21.44 -15.17
N LYS A 480 -4.09 -20.24 -14.82
CA LYS A 480 -5.29 -20.06 -14.02
C LYS A 480 -5.95 -18.73 -14.31
N ASP A 481 -7.17 -18.82 -14.85
CA ASP A 481 -7.99 -17.64 -15.03
C ASP A 481 -8.51 -17.14 -13.65
N VAL A 482 -8.15 -15.90 -13.32
CA VAL A 482 -8.61 -15.18 -12.12
C VAL A 482 -9.51 -13.99 -12.48
N GLY A 483 -9.99 -13.95 -13.74
CA GLY A 483 -10.77 -12.85 -14.27
C GLY A 483 -9.87 -11.74 -14.83
N TYR A 484 -8.95 -12.11 -15.71
CA TYR A 484 -8.06 -11.16 -16.37
C TYR A 484 -8.81 -10.16 -17.24
N SER A 485 -8.27 -8.97 -17.32
CA SER A 485 -8.74 -7.94 -18.25
C SER A 485 -8.31 -8.32 -19.67
N THR A 486 -9.26 -8.37 -20.59
CA THR A 486 -9.01 -8.48 -22.03
C THR A 486 -9.13 -7.10 -22.67
N VAL A 487 -8.58 -6.93 -23.89
CA VAL A 487 -8.68 -5.67 -24.66
C VAL A 487 -10.17 -5.29 -24.89
N GLU A 488 -11.06 -6.26 -24.95
CA GLU A 488 -12.51 -6.08 -25.16
C GLU A 488 -13.25 -5.65 -23.85
N ASN A 489 -12.61 -5.74 -22.69
CA ASN A 489 -13.21 -5.46 -21.37
C ASN A 489 -12.61 -4.22 -20.68
N ASN A 490 -11.72 -3.46 -21.36
CA ASN A 490 -11.11 -2.24 -20.83
C ASN A 490 -11.83 -0.99 -21.31
#